data_c6a44526a95672f68953b68f58266740
#
_entry.id   c6a44526a95672f68953b68f58266740
#
_cell.length_a   1.000
_cell.length_b   1.000
_cell.length_c   1.000
_cell.angle_alpha   90.00
_cell.angle_beta   90.00
_cell.angle_gamma   90.00
#
_symmetry.space_group_name_H-M   'P 1'
#
loop_
_entity.id
_entity.type
_entity.pdbx_description
1 polymer ?
#
loop_
_entity_poly.entity_id
_entity_poly.type
_entity_poly.pdbx_seq_one_letter_code
_entity_poly.pdbx_strand_id
1 'polypeptide(L)'
;MAVYLMWMVVTYMRPSEPLTIRKADLMKPVDGVNKYWSLLLFPEHRRARSKVMASNDSIELYAPWAPWMARVCEALAEGDPESLVFPISYNEFLKVLRTVADLLGLAVVAYQARHSGPSIDAARHLRTRAEIKTRGRWSADKSVIRYERPARLSQSLLELSQSKQEFCRRAEELLPRLILGECRADALAFPTA
;
A
#
# COMPACT_ATOMS: atom_id res chain seq x y z
N MET A 1 -6.42 -2.09 9.10
CA MET A 1 -5.12 -2.75 8.83
C MET A 1 -4.93 -3.07 7.34
N ALA A 2 -5.89 -3.71 6.66
CA ALA A 2 -5.76 -3.99 5.22
C ALA A 2 -5.50 -2.72 4.39
N VAL A 3 -6.26 -1.65 4.60
CA VAL A 3 -6.04 -0.34 3.93
C VAL A 3 -4.64 0.21 4.18
N TYR A 4 -4.12 0.08 5.40
CA TYR A 4 -2.75 0.50 5.73
C TYR A 4 -1.70 -0.22 4.88
N LEU A 5 -1.80 -1.55 4.77
CA LEU A 5 -0.92 -2.34 3.91
C LEU A 5 -1.09 -1.98 2.43
N MET A 6 -2.33 -1.78 1.97
CA MET A 6 -2.61 -1.38 0.60
C MET A 6 -1.99 -0.02 0.26
N TRP A 7 -2.03 0.94 1.19
CA TRP A 7 -1.35 2.21 0.98
C TRP A 7 0.16 2.04 0.81
N MET A 8 0.80 1.20 1.65
CA MET A 8 2.23 0.91 1.48
C MET A 8 2.55 0.30 0.12
N VAL A 9 1.70 -0.60 -0.38
CA VAL A 9 1.86 -1.23 -1.70
C VAL A 9 1.65 -0.20 -2.81
N VAL A 10 0.54 0.55 -2.78
CA VAL A 10 0.19 1.51 -3.85
C VAL A 10 1.17 2.68 -3.91
N THR A 11 1.63 3.19 -2.79
CA THR A 11 2.46 4.40 -2.70
C THR A 11 3.95 4.14 -2.51
N TYR A 12 4.34 2.88 -2.30
CA TYR A 12 5.71 2.47 -1.94
C TYR A 12 6.22 3.14 -0.66
N MET A 13 5.34 3.45 0.27
CA MET A 13 5.69 4.07 1.55
C MET A 13 6.48 3.13 2.46
N ARG A 14 7.35 3.72 3.28
CA ARG A 14 7.97 2.97 4.39
C ARG A 14 6.93 2.63 5.45
N PRO A 15 7.12 1.53 6.20
CA PRO A 15 6.13 1.07 7.18
C PRO A 15 5.71 2.10 8.23
N SER A 16 6.55 3.07 8.57
CA SER A 16 6.20 4.12 9.53
C SER A 16 5.54 5.37 8.90
N GLU A 17 5.63 5.55 7.58
CA GLU A 17 5.15 6.77 6.93
C GLU A 17 3.61 6.94 7.00
N PRO A 18 2.78 5.89 6.80
CA PRO A 18 1.33 6.05 6.92
C PRO A 18 0.85 6.49 8.31
N LEU A 19 1.64 6.21 9.37
CA LEU A 19 1.29 6.58 10.76
C LEU A 19 1.40 8.09 11.02
N THR A 20 2.01 8.84 10.14
CA THR A 20 2.19 10.29 10.28
C THR A 20 1.18 11.09 9.46
N ILE A 21 0.40 10.42 8.62
CA ILE A 21 -0.54 11.06 7.70
C ILE A 21 -1.79 11.51 8.46
N ARG A 22 -2.12 12.78 8.33
CA ARG A 22 -3.38 13.35 8.81
C ARG A 22 -4.41 13.36 7.69
N LYS A 23 -5.69 13.49 8.06
CA LYS A 23 -6.77 13.60 7.07
C LYS A 23 -6.62 14.84 6.18
N ALA A 24 -6.08 15.93 6.73
CA ALA A 24 -5.73 17.13 5.97
C ALA A 24 -4.65 16.89 4.88
N ASP A 25 -3.90 15.79 4.94
CA ASP A 25 -2.90 15.45 3.93
C ASP A 25 -3.48 14.68 2.74
N LEU A 26 -4.76 14.29 2.83
CA LEU A 26 -5.51 13.66 1.75
C LEU A 26 -6.08 14.72 0.81
N MET A 27 -5.49 14.84 -0.36
CA MET A 27 -5.91 15.81 -1.38
C MET A 27 -6.90 15.17 -2.33
N LYS A 28 -8.12 15.74 -2.37
CA LYS A 28 -9.16 15.31 -3.34
C LYS A 28 -8.74 15.61 -4.77
N PRO A 29 -9.27 14.85 -5.75
CA PRO A 29 -9.21 15.25 -7.15
C PRO A 29 -9.77 16.65 -7.35
N VAL A 30 -9.09 17.45 -8.17
CA VAL A 30 -9.53 18.80 -8.55
C VAL A 30 -9.53 18.88 -10.06
N ASP A 31 -10.68 19.20 -10.66
CA ASP A 31 -10.83 19.29 -12.11
C ASP A 31 -9.80 20.22 -12.72
N GLY A 32 -9.15 19.77 -13.79
CA GLY A 32 -8.10 20.50 -14.48
C GLY A 32 -6.73 20.51 -13.77
N VAL A 33 -6.62 19.95 -12.55
CA VAL A 33 -5.36 19.91 -11.78
C VAL A 33 -4.87 18.48 -11.60
N ASN A 34 -5.66 17.63 -10.93
CA ASN A 34 -5.29 16.25 -10.67
C ASN A 34 -6.51 15.33 -10.78
N LYS A 35 -6.30 14.18 -11.39
CA LYS A 35 -7.36 13.19 -11.66
C LYS A 35 -7.61 12.26 -10.46
N TYR A 36 -6.62 12.05 -9.63
CA TYR A 36 -6.64 11.06 -8.57
C TYR A 36 -6.45 11.68 -7.19
N TRP A 37 -6.96 11.00 -6.15
CA TRP A 37 -6.58 11.31 -4.79
C TRP A 37 -5.07 11.27 -4.65
N SER A 38 -4.52 12.17 -3.87
CA SER A 38 -3.09 12.23 -3.60
C SER A 38 -2.81 12.46 -2.12
N LEU A 39 -1.62 12.08 -1.70
CA LEU A 39 -1.11 12.30 -0.35
C LEU A 39 -0.05 13.38 -0.40
N LEU A 40 -0.17 14.37 0.48
CA LEU A 40 0.91 15.28 0.78
C LEU A 40 1.81 14.65 1.86
N LEU A 41 3.03 14.33 1.49
CA LEU A 41 4.00 13.74 2.40
C LEU A 41 4.94 14.84 2.93
N PHE A 42 5.26 14.74 4.23
CA PHE A 42 6.21 15.63 4.87
C PHE A 42 5.89 17.13 4.67
N PRO A 43 4.67 17.57 5.03
CA PRO A 43 4.28 18.97 4.82
C PRO A 43 5.23 19.92 5.54
N GLU A 44 5.66 20.96 4.84
CA GLU A 44 6.67 21.92 5.32
C GLU A 44 6.20 22.65 6.59
N HIS A 45 4.92 23.04 6.64
CA HIS A 45 4.34 23.75 7.80
C HIS A 45 4.43 22.95 9.10
N ARG A 46 4.55 21.60 9.02
CA ARG A 46 4.77 20.71 10.18
C ARG A 46 6.26 20.42 10.41
N ARG A 47 7.17 21.07 9.67
CA ARG A 47 8.62 20.82 9.70
C ARG A 47 8.99 19.34 9.53
N ALA A 48 8.09 18.56 8.94
CA ALA A 48 8.32 17.16 8.66
C ALA A 48 9.26 17.03 7.46
N ARG A 49 10.30 16.20 7.58
CA ARG A 49 11.25 15.95 6.50
C ARG A 49 11.42 14.47 6.27
N SER A 50 11.49 14.08 5.01
CA SER A 50 11.86 12.72 4.65
C SER A 50 13.34 12.44 4.94
N LYS A 51 13.76 11.18 4.89
CA LYS A 51 15.19 10.81 4.97
C LYS A 51 16.06 11.45 3.89
N VAL A 52 15.46 11.87 2.79
CA VAL A 52 16.14 12.59 1.67
C VAL A 52 15.96 14.10 1.76
N MET A 53 15.51 14.60 2.91
CA MET A 53 15.32 16.03 3.20
C MET A 53 14.28 16.73 2.31
N ALA A 54 13.43 15.98 1.60
CA ALA A 54 12.33 16.53 0.83
C ALA A 54 11.16 16.89 1.75
N SER A 55 10.56 18.07 1.52
CA SER A 55 9.29 18.51 2.07
C SER A 55 8.26 18.67 0.94
N ASN A 56 6.97 18.72 1.31
CA ASN A 56 5.87 18.86 0.36
C ASN A 56 5.89 17.85 -0.80
N ASP A 57 6.43 16.65 -0.56
CA ASP A 57 6.38 15.55 -1.52
C ASP A 57 4.95 15.04 -1.65
N SER A 58 4.54 14.63 -2.83
CA SER A 58 3.19 14.13 -3.07
C SER A 58 3.20 12.83 -3.85
N ILE A 59 2.22 11.97 -3.54
CA ILE A 59 2.03 10.69 -4.22
C ILE A 59 0.55 10.50 -4.53
N GLU A 60 0.25 10.21 -5.79
CA GLU A 60 -1.11 9.81 -6.16
C GLU A 60 -1.48 8.45 -5.58
N LEU A 61 -2.67 8.38 -4.99
CA LEU A 61 -3.29 7.14 -4.48
C LEU A 61 -3.99 6.39 -5.64
N TYR A 62 -3.22 6.12 -6.69
CA TYR A 62 -3.71 5.45 -7.88
C TYR A 62 -2.90 4.20 -8.20
N ALA A 63 -3.62 3.10 -8.41
CA ALA A 63 -3.11 1.89 -9.04
C ALA A 63 -4.20 1.34 -9.96
N PRO A 64 -3.86 0.96 -11.22
CA PRO A 64 -4.86 0.45 -12.18
C PRO A 64 -5.61 -0.78 -11.67
N TRP A 65 -4.98 -1.57 -10.80
CA TRP A 65 -5.53 -2.78 -10.19
C TRP A 65 -6.33 -2.52 -8.89
N ALA A 66 -6.37 -1.27 -8.42
CA ALA A 66 -7.12 -0.86 -7.22
C ALA A 66 -7.94 0.42 -7.45
N PRO A 67 -8.84 0.47 -8.45
CA PRO A 67 -9.64 1.66 -8.77
C PRO A 67 -10.59 2.05 -7.62
N TRP A 68 -10.95 1.09 -6.77
CA TRP A 68 -11.79 1.27 -5.58
C TRP A 68 -11.14 2.10 -4.48
N MET A 69 -9.83 2.35 -4.55
CA MET A 69 -9.08 3.13 -3.56
C MET A 69 -9.63 4.56 -3.40
N ALA A 70 -10.19 5.15 -4.44
CA ALA A 70 -10.82 6.47 -4.37
C ALA A 70 -11.95 6.53 -3.34
N ARG A 71 -12.84 5.53 -3.31
CA ARG A 71 -13.94 5.44 -2.33
C ARG A 71 -13.42 5.27 -0.90
N VAL A 72 -12.32 4.54 -0.73
CA VAL A 72 -11.66 4.38 0.58
C VAL A 72 -11.06 5.71 1.04
N CYS A 73 -10.40 6.45 0.15
CA CYS A 73 -9.85 7.76 0.47
C CYS A 73 -10.94 8.76 0.85
N GLU A 74 -12.08 8.72 0.18
CA GLU A 74 -13.23 9.56 0.50
C GLU A 74 -13.72 9.32 1.93
N ALA A 75 -13.94 8.05 2.31
CA ALA A 75 -14.33 7.69 3.68
C ALA A 75 -13.26 8.03 4.73
N LEU A 76 -11.98 7.86 4.41
CA LEU A 76 -10.87 8.18 5.33
C LEU A 76 -10.66 9.68 5.54
N ALA A 77 -11.06 10.51 4.57
CA ALA A 77 -10.94 11.96 4.66
C ALA A 77 -12.02 12.62 5.51
N GLU A 78 -13.07 11.89 5.90
CA GLU A 78 -14.15 12.41 6.72
C GLU A 78 -13.72 12.69 8.16
N GLY A 79 -14.30 13.73 8.77
CA GLY A 79 -14.12 14.12 10.17
C GLY A 79 -13.02 15.16 10.38
N ASP A 80 -12.41 15.21 11.57
CA ASP A 80 -11.42 16.22 11.93
C ASP A 80 -10.15 16.14 11.06
N PRO A 81 -9.81 17.20 10.32
CA PRO A 81 -8.65 17.24 9.43
C PRO A 81 -7.31 16.97 10.13
N GLU A 82 -7.20 17.34 11.41
CA GLU A 82 -5.96 17.18 12.18
C GLU A 82 -5.78 15.78 12.76
N SER A 83 -6.81 14.94 12.72
CA SER A 83 -6.72 13.55 13.17
C SER A 83 -5.87 12.70 12.23
N LEU A 84 -5.19 11.69 12.79
CA LEU A 84 -4.45 10.71 12.00
C LEU A 84 -5.41 9.85 11.17
N VAL A 85 -5.01 9.54 9.94
CA VAL A 85 -5.75 8.58 9.09
C VAL A 85 -5.72 7.17 9.70
N PHE A 86 -4.58 6.80 10.29
CA PHE A 86 -4.39 5.52 10.95
C PHE A 86 -3.98 5.76 12.41
N PRO A 87 -4.93 5.88 13.37
CA PRO A 87 -4.64 6.13 14.77
C PRO A 87 -4.20 4.85 15.49
N ILE A 88 -3.12 4.25 15.01
CA ILE A 88 -2.49 3.05 15.58
C ILE A 88 -0.98 3.28 15.76
N SER A 89 -0.39 2.59 16.72
CA SER A 89 1.07 2.58 16.88
C SER A 89 1.73 1.59 15.90
N TYR A 90 3.02 1.79 15.67
CA TYR A 90 3.83 0.85 14.87
C TYR A 90 3.87 -0.55 15.49
N ASN A 91 3.89 -0.65 16.80
CA ASN A 91 3.88 -1.93 17.51
C ASN A 91 2.57 -2.68 17.36
N GLU A 92 1.43 -1.99 17.39
CA GLU A 92 0.12 -2.59 17.11
C GLU A 92 0.05 -3.09 15.68
N PHE A 93 0.53 -2.30 14.72
CA PHE A 93 0.64 -2.75 13.33
C PHE A 93 1.47 -4.04 13.22
N LEU A 94 2.67 -4.08 13.82
CA LEU A 94 3.54 -5.25 13.77
C LEU A 94 2.91 -6.48 14.45
N LYS A 95 2.20 -6.28 15.55
CA LYS A 95 1.49 -7.36 16.25
C LYS A 95 0.44 -7.99 15.34
N VAL A 96 -0.42 -7.19 14.71
CA VAL A 96 -1.45 -7.70 13.80
C VAL A 96 -0.81 -8.37 12.58
N LEU A 97 0.24 -7.77 12.00
CA LEU A 97 0.93 -8.36 10.84
C LEU A 97 1.49 -9.75 11.18
N ARG A 98 2.14 -9.91 12.33
CA ARG A 98 2.68 -11.22 12.79
C ARG A 98 1.55 -12.22 13.00
N THR A 99 0.49 -11.85 13.71
CA THR A 99 -0.66 -12.75 13.92
C THR A 99 -1.23 -13.26 12.59
N VAL A 100 -1.41 -12.39 11.59
CA VAL A 100 -1.92 -12.78 10.27
C VAL A 100 -0.90 -13.64 9.51
N ALA A 101 0.38 -13.30 9.59
CA ALA A 101 1.45 -14.08 8.97
C ALA A 101 1.52 -15.51 9.54
N ASP A 102 1.42 -15.64 10.86
CA ASP A 102 1.40 -16.94 11.55
C ASP A 102 0.16 -17.77 11.15
N LEU A 103 -1.03 -17.14 11.11
CA LEU A 103 -2.27 -17.81 10.66
C LEU A 103 -2.17 -18.34 9.23
N LEU A 104 -1.49 -17.61 8.35
CA LEU A 104 -1.29 -18.01 6.96
C LEU A 104 -0.07 -18.92 6.76
N GLY A 105 0.74 -19.12 7.79
CA GLY A 105 2.02 -19.83 7.70
C GLY A 105 2.98 -19.17 6.70
N LEU A 106 3.07 -17.83 6.74
CA LEU A 106 3.91 -17.03 5.85
C LEU A 106 4.98 -16.27 6.64
N ALA A 107 6.21 -16.27 6.14
CA ALA A 107 7.28 -15.42 6.67
C ALA A 107 7.17 -14.01 6.05
N VAL A 108 6.43 -13.11 6.71
CA VAL A 108 6.19 -11.75 6.22
C VAL A 108 6.79 -10.71 7.15
N VAL A 109 7.50 -9.74 6.58
CA VAL A 109 7.98 -8.56 7.29
C VAL A 109 7.36 -7.29 6.69
N ALA A 110 7.11 -6.28 7.54
CA ALA A 110 6.43 -5.07 7.16
C ALA A 110 7.03 -4.38 5.92
N TYR A 111 8.35 -4.43 5.78
CA TYR A 111 9.04 -3.79 4.67
C TYR A 111 8.77 -4.44 3.30
N GLN A 112 8.29 -5.70 3.27
CA GLN A 112 7.91 -6.38 2.03
C GLN A 112 6.73 -5.69 1.33
N ALA A 113 5.77 -5.12 2.08
CA ALA A 113 4.68 -4.37 1.49
C ALA A 113 5.18 -3.20 0.62
N ARG A 114 6.21 -2.46 1.09
CA ARG A 114 6.88 -1.41 0.30
C ARG A 114 7.51 -1.95 -0.99
N HIS A 115 8.02 -3.17 -0.97
CA HIS A 115 8.69 -3.77 -2.12
C HIS A 115 7.69 -4.44 -3.09
N SER A 116 6.50 -4.81 -2.62
CA SER A 116 5.49 -5.47 -3.45
C SER A 116 4.95 -4.55 -4.55
N GLY A 117 4.66 -3.29 -4.22
CA GLY A 117 4.13 -2.33 -5.19
C GLY A 117 5.00 -2.16 -6.44
N PRO A 118 6.29 -1.78 -6.31
CA PRO A 118 7.18 -1.63 -7.44
C PRO A 118 7.39 -2.95 -8.20
N SER A 119 7.36 -4.11 -7.51
CA SER A 119 7.46 -5.41 -8.18
C SER A 119 6.23 -5.72 -9.03
N ILE A 120 5.03 -5.41 -8.53
CA ILE A 120 3.76 -5.55 -9.28
C ILE A 120 3.76 -4.63 -10.49
N ASP A 121 4.09 -3.36 -10.29
CA ASP A 121 4.07 -2.37 -11.37
C ASP A 121 5.10 -2.68 -12.46
N ALA A 122 6.28 -3.16 -12.10
CA ALA A 122 7.30 -3.60 -13.05
C ALA A 122 6.87 -4.88 -13.79
N ALA A 123 6.36 -5.90 -13.07
CA ALA A 123 5.96 -7.18 -13.67
C ALA A 123 4.74 -7.05 -14.59
N ARG A 124 3.82 -6.13 -14.28
CA ARG A 124 2.61 -5.85 -15.08
C ARG A 124 2.80 -4.71 -16.09
N HIS A 125 4.02 -4.17 -16.22
CA HIS A 125 4.34 -3.03 -17.11
C HIS A 125 3.43 -1.81 -16.92
N LEU A 126 3.02 -1.53 -15.67
CA LEU A 126 2.10 -0.44 -15.34
C LEU A 126 2.83 0.90 -15.18
N ARG A 127 4.14 0.85 -14.90
CA ARG A 127 5.01 2.02 -14.74
C ARG A 127 6.39 1.75 -15.31
N THR A 128 6.99 2.77 -15.87
CA THR A 128 8.38 2.76 -16.30
C THR A 128 9.32 2.73 -15.08
N ARG A 129 10.58 2.36 -15.29
CA ARG A 129 11.62 2.40 -14.26
C ARG A 129 11.74 3.79 -13.61
N ALA A 130 11.68 4.85 -14.41
CA ALA A 130 11.77 6.22 -13.93
C ALA A 130 10.59 6.59 -13.02
N GLU A 131 9.37 6.22 -13.39
CA GLU A 131 8.17 6.43 -12.57
C GLU A 131 8.23 5.63 -11.27
N ILE A 132 8.66 4.35 -11.31
CA ILE A 132 8.88 3.52 -10.12
C ILE A 132 9.91 4.17 -9.21
N LYS A 133 11.02 4.65 -9.75
CA LYS A 133 12.08 5.32 -9.00
C LYS A 133 11.57 6.57 -8.29
N THR A 134 10.90 7.45 -9.02
CA THR A 134 10.33 8.69 -8.49
C THR A 134 9.30 8.38 -7.40
N ARG A 135 8.34 7.49 -7.68
CA ARG A 135 7.30 7.09 -6.74
C ARG A 135 7.87 6.49 -5.45
N GLY A 136 8.92 5.69 -5.54
CA GLY A 136 9.61 5.08 -4.40
C GLY A 136 10.57 6.03 -3.69
N ARG A 137 10.78 7.23 -4.23
CA ARG A 137 11.72 8.22 -3.68
C ARG A 137 13.14 7.63 -3.54
N TRP A 138 13.56 6.88 -4.56
CA TRP A 138 14.92 6.32 -4.64
C TRP A 138 15.83 7.22 -5.47
N SER A 139 17.00 7.53 -4.92
CA SER A 139 18.01 8.32 -5.64
C SER A 139 18.80 7.49 -6.67
N ALA A 140 19.07 6.23 -6.36
CA ALA A 140 19.92 5.38 -7.18
C ALA A 140 19.12 4.34 -7.98
N ASP A 141 19.45 4.16 -9.26
CA ASP A 141 18.81 3.18 -10.15
C ASP A 141 18.99 1.75 -9.68
N LYS A 142 20.15 1.41 -9.08
CA LYS A 142 20.39 0.09 -8.50
C LYS A 142 19.34 -0.32 -7.46
N SER A 143 18.67 0.65 -6.85
CA SER A 143 17.57 0.40 -5.89
C SER A 143 16.31 -0.09 -6.59
N VAL A 144 16.13 0.21 -7.88
CA VAL A 144 14.95 -0.10 -8.68
C VAL A 144 15.13 -1.37 -9.50
N ILE A 145 16.34 -1.63 -10.03
CA ILE A 145 16.65 -2.81 -10.87
C ILE A 145 16.23 -4.14 -10.22
N ARG A 146 16.24 -4.21 -8.88
CA ARG A 146 15.79 -5.41 -8.15
C ARG A 146 14.33 -5.78 -8.42
N TYR A 147 13.48 -4.81 -8.79
CA TYR A 147 12.05 -5.02 -9.04
C TYR A 147 11.75 -5.47 -10.47
N GLU A 148 12.72 -5.39 -11.37
CA GLU A 148 12.61 -5.83 -12.77
C GLU A 148 12.92 -7.33 -12.93
N ARG A 149 12.57 -8.14 -11.92
CA ARG A 149 12.77 -9.59 -11.89
C ARG A 149 11.43 -10.32 -11.77
N PRO A 150 10.60 -10.34 -12.83
CA PRO A 150 9.25 -10.92 -12.76
C PRO A 150 9.27 -12.40 -12.38
N ALA A 151 10.29 -13.15 -12.81
CA ALA A 151 10.43 -14.56 -12.47
C ALA A 151 10.50 -14.81 -10.95
N ARG A 152 11.09 -13.89 -10.18
CA ARG A 152 11.15 -14.02 -8.73
C ARG A 152 9.77 -13.91 -8.08
N LEU A 153 8.91 -13.01 -8.57
CA LEU A 153 7.54 -12.87 -8.09
C LEU A 153 6.73 -14.13 -8.40
N SER A 154 6.85 -14.65 -9.62
CA SER A 154 6.22 -15.91 -10.03
C SER A 154 6.70 -17.09 -9.21
N GLN A 155 8.03 -17.20 -8.97
CA GLN A 155 8.60 -18.23 -8.13
C GLN A 155 8.01 -18.19 -6.72
N SER A 156 7.99 -17.02 -6.07
CA SER A 156 7.44 -16.88 -4.72
C SER A 156 5.95 -17.27 -4.65
N LEU A 157 5.18 -17.04 -5.70
CA LEU A 157 3.78 -17.48 -5.76
C LEU A 157 3.70 -19.01 -5.93
N LEU A 158 4.52 -19.60 -6.78
CA LEU A 158 4.55 -21.05 -7.04
C LEU A 158 5.04 -21.87 -5.84
N GLU A 159 5.81 -21.26 -4.93
CA GLU A 159 6.24 -21.89 -3.68
C GLU A 159 5.10 -22.03 -2.66
N LEU A 160 3.99 -21.33 -2.84
CA LEU A 160 2.81 -21.49 -2.01
C LEU A 160 2.03 -22.76 -2.39
N SER A 161 1.43 -23.41 -1.40
CA SER A 161 0.50 -24.51 -1.67
C SER A 161 -0.67 -24.03 -2.55
N GLN A 162 -1.27 -24.95 -3.27
CA GLN A 162 -2.41 -24.65 -4.14
C GLN A 162 -3.58 -23.98 -3.36
N SER A 163 -3.85 -24.44 -2.13
CA SER A 163 -4.86 -23.84 -1.26
C SER A 163 -4.55 -22.39 -0.92
N LYS A 164 -3.28 -22.07 -0.66
CA LYS A 164 -2.85 -20.68 -0.41
C LYS A 164 -2.91 -19.79 -1.66
N GLN A 165 -2.55 -20.33 -2.83
CA GLN A 165 -2.68 -19.62 -4.09
C GLN A 165 -4.15 -19.27 -4.39
N GLU A 166 -5.06 -20.24 -4.18
CA GLU A 166 -6.49 -20.02 -4.34
C GLU A 166 -7.03 -19.00 -3.32
N PHE A 167 -6.60 -19.09 -2.07
CA PHE A 167 -6.94 -18.09 -1.04
C PHE A 167 -6.49 -16.69 -1.47
N CYS A 168 -5.26 -16.52 -1.96
CA CYS A 168 -4.76 -15.22 -2.42
C CYS A 168 -5.61 -14.67 -3.58
N ARG A 169 -5.99 -15.52 -4.54
CA ARG A 169 -6.83 -15.13 -5.67
C ARG A 169 -8.21 -14.67 -5.22
N ARG A 170 -8.86 -15.43 -4.34
CA ARG A 170 -10.16 -15.05 -3.76
C ARG A 170 -10.05 -13.80 -2.89
N ALA A 171 -8.96 -13.65 -2.14
CA ALA A 171 -8.73 -12.46 -1.34
C ALA A 171 -8.58 -11.21 -2.20
N GLU A 172 -7.87 -11.29 -3.33
CA GLU A 172 -7.74 -10.17 -4.28
C GLU A 172 -9.12 -9.74 -4.84
N GLU A 173 -9.98 -10.70 -5.18
CA GLU A 173 -11.33 -10.44 -5.68
C GLU A 173 -12.26 -9.82 -4.61
N LEU A 174 -12.18 -10.30 -3.37
CA LEU A 174 -13.08 -9.88 -2.29
C LEU A 174 -12.59 -8.65 -1.52
N LEU A 175 -11.30 -8.35 -1.57
CA LEU A 175 -10.68 -7.28 -0.78
C LEU A 175 -11.40 -5.92 -0.92
N PRO A 176 -11.79 -5.45 -2.12
CA PRO A 176 -12.52 -4.19 -2.25
C PRO A 176 -13.82 -4.20 -1.46
N ARG A 177 -14.59 -5.27 -1.60
CA ARG A 177 -15.90 -5.42 -0.95
C ARG A 177 -15.78 -5.53 0.55
N LEU A 178 -14.75 -6.24 1.04
CA LEU A 178 -14.44 -6.35 2.47
C LEU A 178 -14.07 -4.99 3.07
N ILE A 179 -13.21 -4.24 2.41
CA ILE A 179 -12.77 -2.92 2.87
C ILE A 179 -13.91 -1.91 2.88
N LEU A 180 -14.79 -1.97 1.88
CA LEU A 180 -15.95 -1.08 1.76
C LEU A 180 -17.16 -1.53 2.59
N GLY A 181 -17.04 -2.65 3.34
CA GLY A 181 -18.13 -3.17 4.16
C GLY A 181 -19.28 -3.79 3.35
N GLU A 182 -19.06 -4.11 2.08
CA GLU A 182 -20.05 -4.68 1.15
C GLU A 182 -20.21 -6.20 1.29
N CYS A 183 -19.32 -6.85 2.02
CA CYS A 183 -19.42 -8.26 2.38
C CYS A 183 -18.80 -8.55 3.75
N ARG A 184 -19.13 -9.68 4.34
CA ARG A 184 -18.60 -10.10 5.64
C ARG A 184 -17.23 -10.76 5.50
N ALA A 185 -16.43 -10.71 6.58
CA ALA A 185 -15.10 -11.31 6.60
C ALA A 185 -15.12 -12.83 6.47
N ASP A 186 -16.21 -13.49 6.90
CA ASP A 186 -16.39 -14.94 6.78
C ASP A 186 -16.61 -15.41 5.32
N ALA A 187 -16.84 -14.48 4.38
CA ALA A 187 -16.86 -14.79 2.95
C ALA A 187 -15.51 -15.30 2.43
N LEU A 188 -14.42 -15.05 3.16
CA LEU A 188 -13.08 -15.51 2.86
C LEU A 188 -12.62 -16.51 3.92
N ALA A 189 -12.88 -17.80 3.69
CA ALA A 189 -12.38 -18.87 4.54
C ALA A 189 -10.85 -18.98 4.44
N PHE A 190 -10.18 -19.12 5.60
CA PHE A 190 -8.74 -19.37 5.63
C PHE A 190 -8.40 -20.72 4.98
N PRO A 191 -7.24 -20.82 4.31
CA PRO A 191 -6.81 -22.11 3.77
C PRO A 191 -6.60 -23.10 4.93
N THR A 192 -7.21 -24.27 4.83
CA THR A 192 -6.86 -25.41 5.68
C THR A 192 -5.43 -25.83 5.39
N ALA A 193 -4.69 -26.16 6.43
CA ALA A 193 -3.28 -26.57 6.37
C ALA A 193 -3.09 -27.78 5.44
#